data_7c1c14a74f778b2530f39b097c54d17d
#
_entry.id   7c1c14a74f778b2530f39b097c54d17d
#
_cell.length_a   1.000
_cell.length_b   1.000
_cell.length_c   1.000
_cell.angle_alpha   90.00
_cell.angle_beta   90.00
_cell.angle_gamma   90.00
#
_symmetry.space_group_name_H-M   'P 1'
#
loop_
_entity.id
_entity.type
_entity.pdbx_description
1 polymer ?
#
loop_
_entity_poly.entity_id
_entity_poly.type
_entity_poly.pdbx_seq_one_letter_code
_entity_poly.pdbx_strand_id
1 'polypeptide(L)'
;LSGLLGWKDLQVILTKAPVDKDGKSLAPEGLDLKVVRYFPLAKVLHAFDAGICATGYNGVHELLPAQVPTVFVSNIRGTDDQEARARWCNDFGFALRADQANLADITEKVKMLQDPDVRKRLSEKCAELPNTTGGQEIAAMLYELAVEQKPQRPKSFTFARLMAQEHINRGLRHVANLGLRRLALVYRFLHPHIKVQEIS
;
A
#
# COMPACT_ATOMS: atom_id res chain seq x y z
N LEU A 1 -9.08 -15.54 -6.00
CA LEU A 1 -9.01 -16.82 -5.27
C LEU A 1 -9.17 -18.03 -6.21
N SER A 2 -9.83 -17.88 -7.38
CA SER A 2 -9.99 -18.98 -8.35
C SER A 2 -8.66 -19.60 -8.84
N GLY A 3 -7.58 -18.81 -8.87
CA GLY A 3 -6.24 -19.31 -9.19
C GLY A 3 -5.64 -20.28 -8.16
N LEU A 4 -6.24 -20.41 -6.99
CA LEU A 4 -5.83 -21.33 -5.94
C LEU A 4 -6.51 -22.70 -6.06
N LEU A 5 -7.57 -22.80 -6.87
CA LEU A 5 -8.26 -24.08 -7.08
C LEU A 5 -7.33 -25.08 -7.77
N GLY A 6 -7.34 -26.32 -7.30
CA GLY A 6 -6.49 -27.40 -7.81
C GLY A 6 -5.07 -27.46 -7.23
N TRP A 7 -4.68 -26.52 -6.35
CA TRP A 7 -3.46 -26.62 -5.58
C TRP A 7 -3.65 -27.68 -4.48
N LYS A 8 -2.86 -28.74 -4.51
CA LYS A 8 -2.96 -29.83 -3.54
C LYS A 8 -2.43 -29.38 -2.18
N ASP A 9 -3.05 -29.87 -1.12
CA ASP A 9 -2.66 -29.64 0.27
C ASP A 9 -2.60 -28.14 0.66
N LEU A 10 -3.43 -27.30 -0.01
CA LEU A 10 -3.50 -25.88 0.22
C LEU A 10 -4.44 -25.54 1.38
N GLN A 11 -3.93 -24.83 2.36
CA GLN A 11 -4.74 -24.13 3.35
C GLN A 11 -4.68 -22.62 3.09
N VAL A 12 -5.82 -22.00 2.89
CA VAL A 12 -5.90 -20.55 2.67
C VAL A 12 -6.27 -19.83 3.97
N ILE A 13 -5.45 -18.88 4.35
CA ILE A 13 -5.71 -17.98 5.47
C ILE A 13 -6.08 -16.59 4.95
N LEU A 14 -7.31 -16.17 5.16
CA LEU A 14 -7.72 -14.79 4.92
C LEU A 14 -7.55 -13.97 6.19
N THR A 15 -6.60 -13.06 6.17
CA THR A 15 -6.39 -12.14 7.29
C THR A 15 -7.30 -10.94 7.18
N LYS A 16 -7.98 -10.60 8.26
CA LYS A 16 -8.81 -9.40 8.38
C LYS A 16 -8.26 -8.48 9.47
N ALA A 17 -8.38 -7.17 9.25
CA ALA A 17 -8.08 -6.22 10.32
C ALA A 17 -9.04 -6.43 11.51
N PRO A 18 -8.59 -6.16 12.75
CA PRO A 18 -9.44 -6.33 13.95
C PRO A 18 -10.75 -5.53 13.88
N VAL A 19 -10.74 -4.42 13.16
CA VAL A 19 -11.89 -3.50 12.99
C VAL A 19 -12.79 -3.83 11.80
N ASP A 20 -12.39 -4.78 10.94
CA ASP A 20 -13.21 -5.14 9.78
C ASP A 20 -14.51 -5.84 10.22
N LYS A 21 -15.62 -5.40 9.62
CA LYS A 21 -16.91 -6.06 9.82
C LYS A 21 -16.92 -7.45 9.19
N ASP A 22 -17.68 -8.36 9.79
CA ASP A 22 -17.92 -9.67 9.20
C ASP A 22 -18.77 -9.52 7.93
N GLY A 23 -18.13 -9.70 6.78
CA GLY A 23 -18.79 -9.82 5.49
C GLY A 23 -18.89 -11.28 5.08
N LYS A 24 -19.80 -11.57 4.11
CA LYS A 24 -19.85 -12.90 3.50
C LYS A 24 -18.49 -13.24 2.88
N SER A 25 -18.00 -14.44 3.15
CA SER A 25 -16.82 -14.95 2.46
C SER A 25 -17.15 -15.12 0.97
N LEU A 26 -16.32 -14.53 0.11
CA LEU A 26 -16.39 -14.71 -1.35
C LEU A 26 -15.47 -15.86 -1.81
N ALA A 27 -15.19 -16.81 -0.92
CA ALA A 27 -14.38 -17.95 -1.26
C ALA A 27 -15.10 -18.80 -2.33
N PRO A 28 -14.39 -19.23 -3.40
CA PRO A 28 -14.92 -20.20 -4.32
C PRO A 28 -15.27 -21.51 -3.60
N GLU A 29 -16.27 -22.21 -4.09
CA GLU A 29 -16.61 -23.55 -3.61
C GLU A 29 -15.40 -24.49 -3.80
N GLY A 30 -15.13 -25.33 -2.80
CA GLY A 30 -13.99 -26.25 -2.80
C GLY A 30 -12.66 -25.66 -2.32
N LEU A 31 -12.62 -24.40 -1.84
CA LEU A 31 -11.44 -23.80 -1.24
C LEU A 31 -11.51 -23.87 0.29
N ASP A 32 -10.58 -24.58 0.95
CA ASP A 32 -10.43 -24.56 2.41
C ASP A 32 -9.89 -23.20 2.85
N LEU A 33 -10.80 -22.30 3.24
CA LEU A 33 -10.48 -20.94 3.62
C LEU A 33 -10.79 -20.70 5.10
N LYS A 34 -9.76 -20.33 5.87
CA LYS A 34 -9.89 -19.90 7.26
C LYS A 34 -9.75 -18.38 7.37
N VAL A 35 -10.68 -17.75 8.06
CA VAL A 35 -10.61 -16.31 8.36
C VAL A 35 -9.97 -16.11 9.72
N VAL A 36 -8.89 -15.33 9.76
CA VAL A 36 -8.13 -15.06 10.98
C VAL A 36 -8.02 -13.56 11.22
N ARG A 37 -8.22 -13.16 12.49
CA ARG A 37 -7.94 -11.82 12.99
C ARG A 37 -6.74 -11.90 13.92
N TYR A 38 -5.56 -11.64 13.38
CA TYR A 38 -4.32 -11.66 14.15
C TYR A 38 -3.51 -10.39 13.86
N PHE A 39 -3.00 -9.77 14.91
CA PHE A 39 -2.19 -8.57 14.81
C PHE A 39 -1.08 -8.58 15.88
N PRO A 40 0.14 -8.20 15.54
CA PRO A 40 0.64 -7.86 14.20
C PRO A 40 0.97 -9.11 13.38
N LEU A 41 0.50 -9.16 12.13
CA LEU A 41 0.69 -10.30 11.23
C LEU A 41 2.18 -10.55 10.92
N ALA A 42 2.99 -9.49 10.91
CA ALA A 42 4.44 -9.55 10.66
C ALA A 42 5.17 -10.60 11.51
N LYS A 43 4.68 -10.90 12.73
CA LYS A 43 5.30 -11.91 13.62
C LYS A 43 5.20 -13.35 13.11
N VAL A 44 4.26 -13.63 12.23
CA VAL A 44 3.95 -14.99 11.76
C VAL A 44 4.07 -15.15 10.25
N LEU A 45 4.50 -14.13 9.53
CA LEU A 45 4.60 -14.17 8.07
C LEU A 45 5.51 -15.28 7.57
N HIS A 46 6.58 -15.61 8.30
CA HIS A 46 7.49 -16.70 7.96
C HIS A 46 6.84 -18.09 7.93
N ALA A 47 5.61 -18.24 8.43
CA ALA A 47 4.86 -19.49 8.40
C ALA A 47 4.05 -19.68 7.10
N PHE A 48 4.06 -18.68 6.20
CA PHE A 48 3.32 -18.76 4.95
C PHE A 48 4.24 -19.06 3.77
N ASP A 49 3.83 -20.01 2.93
CA ASP A 49 4.57 -20.39 1.72
C ASP A 49 4.35 -19.40 0.57
N ALA A 50 3.26 -18.65 0.59
CA ALA A 50 2.93 -17.66 -0.43
C ALA A 50 1.93 -16.62 0.08
N GLY A 51 1.88 -15.45 -0.57
CA GLY A 51 0.97 -14.35 -0.24
C GLY A 51 0.27 -13.77 -1.47
N ILE A 52 -0.95 -13.28 -1.25
CA ILE A 52 -1.66 -12.43 -2.19
C ILE A 52 -2.06 -11.18 -1.41
N CYS A 53 -1.59 -10.03 -1.83
CA CYS A 53 -1.77 -8.80 -1.04
C CYS A 53 -1.97 -7.57 -1.94
N ALA A 54 -2.71 -6.59 -1.44
CA ALA A 54 -2.68 -5.26 -2.03
C ALA A 54 -1.29 -4.63 -1.84
N THR A 55 -0.84 -3.84 -2.82
CA THR A 55 0.52 -3.24 -2.80
C THR A 55 0.58 -2.00 -1.89
N GLY A 56 -0.09 -2.06 -0.74
CA GLY A 56 0.03 -1.04 0.30
C GLY A 56 1.44 -1.00 0.89
N TYR A 57 1.83 0.18 1.43
CA TYR A 57 3.16 0.38 2.01
C TYR A 57 3.51 -0.71 3.04
N ASN A 58 2.64 -0.93 4.03
CA ASN A 58 2.90 -1.91 5.09
C ASN A 58 3.02 -3.33 4.56
N GLY A 59 2.10 -3.75 3.65
CA GLY A 59 2.13 -5.10 3.09
C GLY A 59 3.44 -5.42 2.38
N VAL A 60 3.98 -4.48 1.59
CA VAL A 60 5.27 -4.66 0.92
C VAL A 60 6.41 -4.73 1.92
N HIS A 61 6.46 -3.79 2.89
CA HIS A 61 7.53 -3.73 3.89
C HIS A 61 7.46 -4.82 4.97
N GLU A 62 6.39 -5.60 5.02
CA GLU A 62 6.27 -6.77 5.89
C GLU A 62 6.57 -8.08 5.13
N LEU A 63 6.00 -8.23 3.91
CA LEU A 63 6.09 -9.48 3.15
C LEU A 63 7.46 -9.70 2.50
N LEU A 64 8.08 -8.64 1.92
CA LEU A 64 9.38 -8.79 1.29
C LEU A 64 10.49 -9.15 2.28
N PRO A 65 10.66 -8.45 3.43
CA PRO A 65 11.66 -8.84 4.43
C PRO A 65 11.39 -10.21 5.06
N ALA A 66 10.11 -10.62 5.14
CA ALA A 66 9.76 -11.98 5.58
C ALA A 66 10.00 -13.04 4.51
N GLN A 67 10.48 -12.66 3.33
CA GLN A 67 10.78 -13.53 2.19
C GLN A 67 9.59 -14.37 1.72
N VAL A 68 8.36 -13.86 1.89
CA VAL A 68 7.14 -14.53 1.46
C VAL A 68 6.90 -14.28 -0.04
N PRO A 69 6.94 -15.33 -0.88
CA PRO A 69 6.64 -15.20 -2.30
C PRO A 69 5.24 -14.64 -2.52
N THR A 70 5.13 -13.47 -3.13
CA THR A 70 3.88 -12.71 -3.11
C THR A 70 3.43 -12.29 -4.52
N VAL A 71 2.11 -12.38 -4.76
CA VAL A 71 1.44 -11.65 -5.85
C VAL A 71 0.88 -10.35 -5.28
N PHE A 72 1.35 -9.23 -5.78
CA PHE A 72 0.82 -7.92 -5.47
C PHE A 72 -0.24 -7.49 -6.48
N VAL A 73 -1.40 -7.07 -5.98
CA VAL A 73 -2.49 -6.49 -6.76
C VAL A 73 -2.66 -5.05 -6.32
N SER A 74 -2.41 -4.10 -7.23
CA SER A 74 -2.49 -2.68 -6.90
C SER A 74 -3.93 -2.27 -6.66
N ASN A 75 -4.18 -1.47 -5.63
CA ASN A 75 -5.46 -0.83 -5.40
C ASN A 75 -5.33 0.64 -5.80
N ILE A 76 -6.08 1.08 -6.80
CA ILE A 76 -6.01 2.45 -7.31
C ILE A 76 -6.58 3.39 -6.25
N ARG A 77 -5.73 4.25 -5.69
CA ARG A 77 -6.08 5.26 -4.68
C ARG A 77 -5.41 6.59 -5.05
N GLY A 78 -6.11 7.70 -4.81
CA GLY A 78 -5.58 9.03 -5.12
C GLY A 78 -4.45 9.52 -4.22
N THR A 79 -4.14 8.80 -3.14
CA THR A 79 -3.17 9.20 -2.11
C THR A 79 -1.94 8.32 -2.01
N ASP A 80 -1.89 7.18 -2.74
CA ASP A 80 -0.81 6.20 -2.67
C ASP A 80 -0.64 5.54 -4.05
N ASP A 81 0.55 5.68 -4.64
CA ASP A 81 0.88 5.04 -5.92
C ASP A 81 1.29 3.58 -5.72
N GLN A 82 0.29 2.74 -5.48
CA GLN A 82 0.47 1.30 -5.31
C GLN A 82 0.95 0.63 -6.60
N GLU A 83 0.57 1.16 -7.74
CA GLU A 83 0.94 0.58 -9.03
C GLU A 83 2.43 0.75 -9.33
N ALA A 84 3.00 1.93 -9.09
CA ALA A 84 4.44 2.14 -9.24
C ALA A 84 5.23 1.19 -8.32
N ARG A 85 4.76 0.99 -7.09
CA ARG A 85 5.38 0.07 -6.13
C ARG A 85 5.28 -1.38 -6.58
N ALA A 86 4.13 -1.82 -7.12
CA ALA A 86 3.95 -3.17 -7.63
C ALA A 86 4.86 -3.44 -8.83
N ARG A 87 4.98 -2.49 -9.77
CA ARG A 87 5.90 -2.57 -10.89
C ARG A 87 7.34 -2.71 -10.39
N TRP A 88 7.76 -1.86 -9.47
CA TRP A 88 9.09 -1.94 -8.90
C TRP A 88 9.37 -3.33 -8.31
N CYS A 89 8.47 -3.87 -7.50
CA CYS A 89 8.64 -5.21 -6.94
C CYS A 89 8.79 -6.29 -8.03
N ASN A 90 7.99 -6.18 -9.10
CA ASN A 90 8.01 -7.14 -10.21
C ASN A 90 9.30 -7.00 -11.06
N ASP A 91 9.67 -5.78 -11.43
CA ASP A 91 10.80 -5.50 -12.33
C ASP A 91 12.13 -5.88 -11.70
N PHE A 92 12.24 -5.78 -10.38
CA PHE A 92 13.40 -6.23 -9.62
C PHE A 92 13.31 -7.70 -9.17
N GLY A 93 12.22 -8.41 -9.48
CA GLY A 93 12.05 -9.83 -9.20
C GLY A 93 11.72 -10.17 -7.74
N PHE A 94 11.29 -9.22 -6.94
CA PHE A 94 10.93 -9.43 -5.53
C PHE A 94 9.54 -10.05 -5.36
N ALA A 95 8.63 -9.81 -6.31
CA ALA A 95 7.27 -10.30 -6.27
C ALA A 95 6.67 -10.38 -7.69
N LEU A 96 5.54 -11.02 -7.83
CA LEU A 96 4.72 -10.96 -9.04
C LEU A 96 3.74 -9.80 -8.94
N ARG A 97 3.55 -9.07 -10.03
CA ARG A 97 2.51 -8.05 -10.16
C ARG A 97 1.34 -8.59 -10.96
N ALA A 98 0.13 -8.33 -10.51
CA ALA A 98 -1.08 -8.59 -11.26
C ALA A 98 -1.91 -7.31 -11.44
N ASP A 99 -2.52 -7.16 -12.61
CA ASP A 99 -3.39 -6.02 -12.91
C ASP A 99 -4.74 -6.18 -12.23
N GLN A 100 -5.10 -5.23 -11.38
CA GLN A 100 -6.38 -5.20 -10.68
C GLN A 100 -7.59 -5.25 -11.62
N ALA A 101 -7.51 -4.62 -12.78
CA ALA A 101 -8.59 -4.59 -13.76
C ALA A 101 -8.74 -5.90 -14.55
N ASN A 102 -7.75 -6.80 -14.47
CA ASN A 102 -7.71 -8.04 -15.24
C ASN A 102 -7.73 -9.28 -14.33
N LEU A 103 -8.92 -9.84 -14.12
CA LEU A 103 -9.10 -11.04 -13.29
C LEU A 103 -8.34 -12.25 -13.84
N ALA A 104 -8.19 -12.37 -15.15
CA ALA A 104 -7.45 -13.47 -15.77
C ALA A 104 -5.95 -13.35 -15.45
N ASP A 105 -5.37 -12.15 -15.49
CA ASP A 105 -3.98 -11.91 -15.10
C ASP A 105 -3.75 -12.22 -13.62
N ILE A 106 -4.64 -11.77 -12.74
CA ILE A 106 -4.58 -12.13 -11.30
C ILE A 106 -4.58 -13.66 -11.14
N THR A 107 -5.47 -14.36 -11.83
CA THR A 107 -5.58 -15.81 -11.74
C THR A 107 -4.32 -16.49 -12.24
N GLU A 108 -3.75 -16.03 -13.33
CA GLU A 108 -2.49 -16.53 -13.89
C GLU A 108 -1.32 -16.35 -12.92
N LYS A 109 -1.13 -15.12 -12.41
CA LYS A 109 -0.04 -14.84 -11.46
C LYS A 109 -0.15 -15.66 -10.17
N VAL A 110 -1.38 -15.84 -9.67
CA VAL A 110 -1.63 -16.70 -8.50
C VAL A 110 -1.29 -18.16 -8.82
N LYS A 111 -1.62 -18.67 -10.01
CA LYS A 111 -1.23 -20.01 -10.43
C LYS A 111 0.29 -20.19 -10.52
N MET A 112 1.03 -19.16 -10.91
CA MET A 112 2.50 -19.22 -10.93
C MET A 112 3.09 -19.51 -9.55
N LEU A 113 2.44 -19.09 -8.46
CA LEU A 113 2.90 -19.44 -7.10
C LEU A 113 2.72 -20.92 -6.73
N GLN A 114 2.01 -21.70 -7.53
CA GLN A 114 1.94 -23.16 -7.32
C GLN A 114 3.29 -23.83 -7.62
N ASP A 115 4.07 -23.24 -8.52
CA ASP A 115 5.40 -23.72 -8.86
C ASP A 115 6.40 -23.43 -7.73
N PRO A 116 7.01 -24.47 -7.12
CA PRO A 116 7.98 -24.28 -6.04
C PRO A 116 9.24 -23.53 -6.50
N ASP A 117 9.65 -23.65 -7.75
CA ASP A 117 10.83 -22.94 -8.27
C ASP A 117 10.57 -21.44 -8.40
N VAL A 118 9.34 -21.06 -8.75
CA VAL A 118 8.91 -19.64 -8.74
C VAL A 118 8.96 -19.10 -7.31
N ARG A 119 8.40 -19.82 -6.34
CA ARG A 119 8.43 -19.38 -4.93
C ARG A 119 9.85 -19.25 -4.41
N LYS A 120 10.68 -20.25 -4.66
CA LYS A 120 12.09 -20.25 -4.26
C LYS A 120 12.83 -19.04 -4.82
N ARG A 121 12.72 -18.80 -6.12
CA ARG A 121 13.36 -17.62 -6.77
C ARG A 121 12.94 -16.29 -6.17
N LEU A 122 11.65 -16.10 -5.92
CA LEU A 122 11.14 -14.87 -5.30
C LEU A 122 11.65 -14.70 -3.87
N SER A 123 11.65 -15.78 -3.08
CA SER A 123 12.15 -15.76 -1.70
C SER A 123 13.66 -15.47 -1.65
N GLU A 124 14.46 -16.14 -2.48
CA GLU A 124 15.91 -15.90 -2.59
C GLU A 124 16.20 -14.44 -3.01
N LYS A 125 15.41 -13.89 -3.93
CA LYS A 125 15.56 -12.50 -4.33
C LYS A 125 15.23 -11.52 -3.21
N CYS A 126 14.21 -11.80 -2.42
CA CYS A 126 13.88 -11.01 -1.23
C CYS A 126 14.98 -11.07 -0.15
N ALA A 127 15.73 -12.19 -0.06
CA ALA A 127 16.84 -12.32 0.88
C ALA A 127 18.02 -11.38 0.56
N GLU A 128 18.11 -10.85 -0.67
CA GLU A 128 19.12 -9.83 -1.04
C GLU A 128 18.79 -8.44 -0.47
N LEU A 129 17.57 -8.22 0.01
CA LEU A 129 17.18 -6.93 0.59
C LEU A 129 17.95 -6.67 1.89
N PRO A 130 18.41 -5.42 2.11
CA PRO A 130 19.07 -5.07 3.36
C PRO A 130 18.09 -5.23 4.55
N ASN A 131 18.63 -5.59 5.71
CA ASN A 131 17.86 -5.62 6.93
C ASN A 131 17.23 -4.25 7.21
N THR A 132 15.95 -4.25 7.56
CA THR A 132 15.21 -3.03 7.88
C THR A 132 15.58 -2.55 9.29
N THR A 133 16.53 -1.64 9.39
CA THR A 133 16.99 -1.02 10.66
C THR A 133 16.35 0.34 10.92
N GLY A 134 15.57 0.88 10.00
CA GLY A 134 15.04 2.23 10.03
C GLY A 134 14.30 2.61 11.33
N GLY A 135 13.56 1.67 11.94
CA GLY A 135 12.93 1.91 13.24
C GLY A 135 13.93 2.13 14.37
N GLN A 136 15.03 1.37 14.39
CA GLN A 136 16.09 1.51 15.39
C GLN A 136 16.88 2.79 15.16
N GLU A 137 17.20 3.12 13.91
CA GLU A 137 17.91 4.34 13.53
C GLU A 137 17.13 5.59 13.89
N ILE A 138 15.81 5.61 13.59
CA ILE A 138 14.92 6.71 13.99
C ILE A 138 14.85 6.83 15.51
N ALA A 139 14.71 5.71 16.24
CA ALA A 139 14.67 5.72 17.69
C ALA A 139 15.98 6.27 18.30
N ALA A 140 17.14 5.87 17.76
CA ALA A 140 18.44 6.38 18.17
C ALA A 140 18.55 7.90 17.91
N MET A 141 18.17 8.34 16.72
CA MET A 141 18.18 9.77 16.35
C MET A 141 17.23 10.58 17.25
N LEU A 142 16.04 10.10 17.53
CA LEU A 142 15.10 10.77 18.44
C LEU A 142 15.64 10.84 19.85
N TYR A 143 16.30 9.78 20.32
CA TYR A 143 16.94 9.77 21.63
C TYR A 143 18.07 10.81 21.71
N GLU A 144 18.96 10.84 20.74
CA GLU A 144 20.02 11.85 20.65
C GLU A 144 19.46 13.27 20.67
N LEU A 145 18.44 13.53 19.83
CA LEU A 145 17.79 14.84 19.81
C LEU A 145 17.15 15.21 21.15
N ALA A 146 16.60 14.24 21.87
CA ALA A 146 15.96 14.48 23.16
C ALA A 146 17.00 14.71 24.29
N VAL A 147 18.15 14.04 24.25
CA VAL A 147 19.17 14.11 25.28
C VAL A 147 20.15 15.26 25.04
N GLU A 148 20.59 15.44 23.79
CA GLU A 148 21.61 16.44 23.45
C GLU A 148 21.04 17.83 23.20
N GLN A 149 19.85 17.91 22.64
CA GLN A 149 19.18 19.18 22.43
C GLN A 149 18.15 19.39 23.54
N LYS A 150 18.47 20.22 24.53
CA LYS A 150 17.41 20.82 25.36
C LYS A 150 16.38 21.42 24.42
N PRO A 151 15.11 20.96 24.45
CA PRO A 151 14.10 21.46 23.54
C PRO A 151 14.04 22.97 23.69
N GLN A 152 14.59 23.68 22.72
CA GLN A 152 14.38 25.12 22.63
C GLN A 152 12.90 25.29 22.31
N ARG A 153 12.10 25.54 23.35
CA ARG A 153 10.70 25.96 23.12
C ARG A 153 10.75 27.11 22.13
N PRO A 154 10.12 26.97 20.95
CA PRO A 154 10.10 28.07 20.00
C PRO A 154 9.58 29.27 20.75
N LYS A 155 10.32 30.38 20.71
CA LYS A 155 9.87 31.63 21.32
C LYS A 155 8.43 31.86 20.86
N SER A 156 7.53 32.23 21.76
CA SER A 156 6.08 32.34 21.47
C SER A 156 5.79 33.12 20.18
N PHE A 157 6.65 34.09 19.86
CA PHE A 157 6.62 34.87 18.63
C PHE A 157 6.86 34.00 17.35
N THR A 158 7.78 33.02 17.40
CA THR A 158 8.06 32.15 16.24
C THR A 158 6.89 31.22 15.98
N PHE A 159 6.28 30.67 17.03
CA PHE A 159 5.08 29.82 16.90
C PHE A 159 3.89 30.64 16.34
N ALA A 160 3.63 31.83 16.88
CA ALA A 160 2.58 32.70 16.39
C ALA A 160 2.78 33.08 14.92
N ARG A 161 4.04 33.37 14.50
CA ARG A 161 4.38 33.65 13.10
C ARG A 161 4.15 32.45 12.18
N LEU A 162 4.53 31.25 12.60
CA LEU A 162 4.29 30.01 11.81
C LEU A 162 2.80 29.74 11.65
N MET A 163 2.00 29.90 12.72
CA MET A 163 0.55 29.73 12.66
C MET A 163 -0.12 30.78 11.77
N ALA A 164 0.32 32.06 11.87
CA ALA A 164 -0.16 33.11 11.00
C ALA A 164 0.18 32.84 9.51
N GLN A 165 1.40 32.39 9.23
CA GLN A 165 1.83 32.03 7.87
C GLN A 165 1.00 30.87 7.30
N GLU A 166 0.70 29.88 8.13
CA GLU A 166 -0.15 28.77 7.70
C GLU A 166 -1.60 29.20 7.42
N HIS A 167 -2.14 30.10 8.23
CA HIS A 167 -3.47 30.66 7.98
C HIS A 167 -3.53 31.49 6.70
N ILE A 168 -2.51 32.31 6.44
CA ILE A 168 -2.38 33.07 5.19
C ILE A 168 -2.29 32.10 4.00
N ASN A 169 -1.47 31.06 4.08
CA ASN A 169 -1.32 30.07 3.01
C ASN A 169 -2.60 29.29 2.75
N ARG A 170 -3.40 28.97 3.78
CA ARG A 170 -4.72 28.36 3.63
C ARG A 170 -5.71 29.30 2.94
N GLY A 171 -5.72 30.57 3.34
CA GLY A 171 -6.54 31.61 2.73
C GLY A 171 -6.22 31.80 1.25
N LEU A 172 -4.93 31.91 0.89
CA LEU A 172 -4.49 32.04 -0.51
C LEU A 172 -4.87 30.83 -1.36
N ARG A 173 -4.72 29.61 -0.82
CA ARG A 173 -5.17 28.39 -1.51
C ARG A 173 -6.67 28.38 -1.73
N HIS A 174 -7.45 28.84 -0.75
CA HIS A 174 -8.91 28.92 -0.89
C HIS A 174 -9.32 29.93 -1.97
N VAL A 175 -8.71 31.11 -1.99
CA VAL A 175 -8.95 32.14 -3.03
C VAL A 175 -8.53 31.66 -4.41
N ALA A 176 -7.38 30.99 -4.54
CA ALA A 176 -6.93 30.43 -5.79
C ALA A 176 -7.91 29.35 -6.33
N ASN A 177 -8.40 28.48 -5.44
CA ASN A 177 -9.39 27.46 -5.81
C ASN A 177 -10.75 28.08 -6.21
N LEU A 178 -11.18 29.16 -5.56
CA LEU A 178 -12.38 29.90 -5.96
C LEU A 178 -12.19 30.61 -7.32
N GLY A 179 -11.02 31.17 -7.55
CA GLY A 179 -10.65 31.78 -8.83
C GLY A 179 -10.67 30.77 -9.96
N LEU A 180 -10.05 29.62 -9.78
CA LEU A 180 -10.04 28.51 -10.76
C LEU A 180 -11.43 27.97 -11.06
N ARG A 181 -12.28 27.85 -10.05
CA ARG A 181 -13.69 27.42 -10.24
C ARG A 181 -14.50 28.45 -11.03
N ARG A 182 -14.29 29.75 -10.79
CA ARG A 182 -14.92 30.81 -11.56
C ARG A 182 -14.44 30.84 -13.00
N LEU A 183 -13.14 30.68 -13.26
CA LEU A 183 -12.57 30.56 -14.61
C LEU A 183 -13.10 29.34 -15.35
N ALA A 184 -13.22 28.21 -14.70
CA ALA A 184 -13.82 26.99 -15.28
C ALA A 184 -15.30 27.20 -15.65
N LEU A 185 -16.06 27.93 -14.82
CA LEU A 185 -17.44 28.30 -15.12
C LEU A 185 -17.56 29.22 -16.33
N VAL A 186 -16.71 30.25 -16.42
CA VAL A 186 -16.67 31.16 -17.56
C VAL A 186 -16.26 30.44 -18.83
N TYR A 187 -15.25 29.57 -18.75
CA TYR A 187 -14.81 28.74 -19.87
C TYR A 187 -15.93 27.80 -20.38
N ARG A 188 -16.67 27.17 -19.44
CA ARG A 188 -17.82 26.29 -19.76
C ARG A 188 -18.98 27.08 -20.40
N PHE A 189 -19.18 28.32 -20.01
CA PHE A 189 -20.18 29.21 -20.60
C PHE A 189 -19.83 29.63 -22.02
N LEU A 190 -18.53 29.88 -22.28
CA LEU A 190 -18.03 30.30 -23.59
C LEU A 190 -17.88 29.12 -24.58
N HIS A 191 -17.80 27.88 -24.08
CA HIS A 191 -17.57 26.68 -24.90
C HIS A 191 -18.57 25.55 -24.56
N PRO A 192 -19.88 25.74 -24.85
CA PRO A 192 -20.93 24.80 -24.45
C PRO A 192 -20.83 23.42 -25.08
N HIS A 193 -20.00 23.26 -26.13
CA HIS A 193 -19.86 22.00 -26.87
C HIS A 193 -18.74 21.07 -26.35
N ILE A 194 -17.92 21.53 -25.41
CA ILE A 194 -16.85 20.73 -24.83
C ILE A 194 -17.38 19.97 -23.61
N LYS A 195 -17.61 18.66 -23.76
CA LYS A 195 -17.86 17.77 -22.63
C LYS A 195 -16.54 17.57 -21.86
N VAL A 196 -16.38 18.26 -20.76
CA VAL A 196 -15.31 17.99 -19.80
C VAL A 196 -15.68 16.67 -19.09
N GLN A 197 -14.91 15.60 -19.31
CA GLN A 197 -15.01 14.41 -18.46
C GLN A 197 -14.64 14.82 -17.04
N GLU A 198 -15.56 14.67 -16.12
CA GLU A 198 -15.27 14.82 -14.69
C GLU A 198 -14.32 13.69 -14.32
N ILE A 199 -13.08 14.06 -14.00
CA ILE A 199 -12.13 13.17 -13.34
C ILE A 199 -12.57 13.13 -11.88
N SER A 200 -13.27 12.05 -11.54
CA SER A 200 -13.67 11.71 -10.18
C SER A 200 -12.48 11.17 -9.38
#